data_de1e892aaac6215bb18960edd94912e8
#
_entry.id   de1e892aaac6215bb18960edd94912e8
#
_cell.length_a   1.000
_cell.length_b   1.000
_cell.length_c   1.000
_cell.angle_alpha   90.00
_cell.angle_beta   90.00
_cell.angle_gamma   90.00
#
_symmetry.space_group_name_H-M   'P 1'
#
loop_
_entity.id
_entity.type
_entity.pdbx_description
1 polymer ?
#
loop_
_entity_poly.entity_id
_entity_poly.type
_entity_poly.pdbx_seq_one_letter_code
_entity_poly.pdbx_strand_id
1 'polypeptide(L)'
;MNLGIILPLVIYLVFIFGAALFAYVKRSKGDFLTEYYVGNRSMTGFVLAMTTASTYASASSFVGGPGAAYKYGLGWVLLAMIQVPAVWLALGALGKKFALLSRETNALTINDLFLYRYKNKYLVWISSLALLLAFFAAMVVQFIGGARLLETTIGIPYTHALLIFALTVGIYTFIGGFRAVVLTDTIQGTVMILGTIVLLVGVVYHLGGVESAVNKLTEIDPSLVSPYGPNDMLDFQFMASFWILVCFGVVGLPHTAVRCMAFKDSKALHRGMLIGTIVLSVIMFGMHLAGALGRAVVPDLTVSDKVIPTLMLEVLPPIVAGIFLAAPMSAIMSTVDAQLIQSSSIFVKDLYLASKPEAAKNEKRISRISSVITLILSALLILAALNPPDMIIWLNLFAFGGLEAAFLWVIVLGIYWDKANAAGAISSMVVGLSSFVLLTQFGIKLLGFNAIVPALVFGLIAFILGNQFGTKKQ
;
A
#
# COMPACT_ATOMS: atom_id res chain seq x y z
N MET A 1 -23.44 -18.89 11.54
CA MET A 1 -22.98 -18.26 10.29
C MET A 1 -24.19 -17.67 9.56
N ASN A 2 -24.19 -16.37 9.27
CA ASN A 2 -25.31 -15.71 8.56
C ASN A 2 -25.07 -15.83 7.04
N LEU A 3 -25.86 -16.66 6.35
CA LEU A 3 -25.78 -16.88 4.90
C LEU A 3 -25.97 -15.55 4.11
N GLY A 4 -26.76 -14.60 4.62
CA GLY A 4 -26.95 -13.29 4.01
C GLY A 4 -25.66 -12.44 3.95
N ILE A 5 -24.67 -12.74 4.80
CA ILE A 5 -23.39 -12.06 4.82
C ILE A 5 -22.36 -12.82 3.97
N ILE A 6 -22.29 -14.13 4.14
CA ILE A 6 -21.23 -14.95 3.53
C ILE A 6 -21.45 -15.11 2.03
N LEU A 7 -22.70 -15.35 1.61
CA LEU A 7 -22.99 -15.59 0.19
C LEU A 7 -22.58 -14.42 -0.73
N PRO A 8 -22.94 -13.16 -0.43
CA PRO A 8 -22.47 -12.02 -1.26
C PRO A 8 -20.94 -11.88 -1.30
N LEU A 9 -20.24 -12.12 -0.18
CA LEU A 9 -18.77 -12.06 -0.14
C LEU A 9 -18.16 -13.18 -1.00
N VAL A 10 -18.69 -14.40 -0.94
CA VAL A 10 -18.24 -15.51 -1.79
C VAL A 10 -18.50 -15.23 -3.27
N ILE A 11 -19.68 -14.70 -3.62
CA ILE A 11 -20.01 -14.29 -5.00
C ILE A 11 -19.01 -13.25 -5.49
N TYR A 12 -18.68 -12.25 -4.66
CA TYR A 12 -17.67 -11.25 -4.98
C TYR A 12 -16.30 -11.90 -5.25
N LEU A 13 -15.81 -12.78 -4.39
CA LEU A 13 -14.55 -13.48 -4.58
C LEU A 13 -14.54 -14.28 -5.89
N VAL A 14 -15.59 -15.06 -6.15
CA VAL A 14 -15.74 -15.83 -7.41
C VAL A 14 -15.70 -14.90 -8.63
N PHE A 15 -16.37 -13.75 -8.55
CA PHE A 15 -16.34 -12.75 -9.62
C PHE A 15 -14.94 -12.20 -9.87
N ILE A 16 -14.20 -11.84 -8.83
CA ILE A 16 -12.81 -11.35 -8.93
C ILE A 16 -11.88 -12.43 -9.49
N PHE A 17 -12.00 -13.68 -9.03
CA PHE A 17 -11.25 -14.82 -9.61
C PHE A 17 -11.58 -15.00 -11.10
N GLY A 18 -12.86 -14.90 -11.48
CA GLY A 18 -13.30 -14.96 -12.88
C GLY A 18 -12.71 -13.85 -13.73
N ALA A 19 -12.67 -12.61 -13.20
CA ALA A 19 -12.05 -11.46 -13.87
C ALA A 19 -10.54 -11.65 -14.06
N ALA A 20 -9.83 -12.16 -13.05
CA ALA A 20 -8.41 -12.47 -13.15
C ALA A 20 -8.14 -13.57 -14.20
N LEU A 21 -8.90 -14.64 -14.19
CA LEU A 21 -8.79 -15.72 -15.17
C LEU A 21 -9.09 -15.23 -16.59
N PHE A 22 -10.12 -14.40 -16.76
CA PHE A 22 -10.45 -13.78 -18.04
C PHE A 22 -9.29 -12.93 -18.58
N ALA A 23 -8.67 -12.11 -17.73
CA ALA A 23 -7.52 -11.30 -18.10
C ALA A 23 -6.32 -12.17 -18.50
N TYR A 24 -6.10 -13.28 -17.78
CA TYR A 24 -5.06 -14.25 -18.07
C TYR A 24 -5.26 -14.94 -19.44
N VAL A 25 -6.48 -15.41 -19.73
CA VAL A 25 -6.81 -16.09 -21.00
C VAL A 25 -6.72 -15.14 -22.19
N LYS A 26 -7.14 -13.87 -22.02
CA LYS A 26 -7.04 -12.81 -23.04
C LYS A 26 -5.67 -12.15 -23.12
N ARG A 27 -4.62 -12.77 -22.60
CA ARG A 27 -3.26 -12.27 -22.67
C ARG A 27 -2.83 -12.04 -24.12
N SER A 28 -2.22 -10.87 -24.40
CA SER A 28 -1.67 -10.54 -25.69
C SER A 28 -0.47 -11.44 -26.03
N LYS A 29 -0.23 -11.71 -27.33
CA LYS A 29 0.93 -12.48 -27.80
C LYS A 29 2.21 -11.60 -27.93
N GLY A 30 2.30 -10.49 -27.16
CA GLY A 30 3.47 -9.62 -27.15
C GLY A 30 4.62 -10.13 -26.30
N ASP A 31 5.59 -9.25 -26.01
CA ASP A 31 6.69 -9.55 -25.08
C ASP A 31 6.14 -9.87 -23.68
N PHE A 32 6.36 -11.13 -23.27
CA PHE A 32 5.84 -11.65 -21.99
C PHE A 32 6.23 -10.79 -20.79
N LEU A 33 7.48 -10.36 -20.72
CA LEU A 33 7.98 -9.62 -19.56
C LEU A 33 7.35 -8.22 -19.50
N THR A 34 7.24 -7.53 -20.64
CA THR A 34 6.60 -6.20 -20.69
C THR A 34 5.11 -6.27 -20.37
N GLU A 35 4.41 -7.30 -20.84
CA GLU A 35 2.99 -7.47 -20.50
C GLU A 35 2.82 -7.85 -19.03
N TYR A 36 3.65 -8.77 -18.53
CA TYR A 36 3.54 -9.31 -17.17
C TYR A 36 3.89 -8.29 -16.09
N TYR A 37 4.87 -7.38 -16.31
CA TYR A 37 5.32 -6.42 -15.29
C TYR A 37 4.79 -4.99 -15.46
N VAL A 38 4.45 -4.52 -16.67
CA VAL A 38 4.01 -3.14 -16.92
C VAL A 38 2.76 -3.03 -17.83
N GLY A 39 2.09 -4.14 -18.15
CA GLY A 39 0.82 -4.16 -18.89
C GLY A 39 0.88 -3.48 -20.26
N ASN A 40 1.98 -3.62 -21.01
CA ASN A 40 2.21 -2.99 -22.30
C ASN A 40 2.07 -1.46 -22.31
N ARG A 41 2.18 -0.81 -21.15
CA ARG A 41 2.09 0.67 -20.99
C ARG A 41 0.81 1.26 -21.59
N SER A 42 -0.33 0.60 -21.39
CA SER A 42 -1.60 0.93 -22.05
C SER A 42 -2.67 1.51 -21.13
N MET A 43 -2.34 1.83 -19.87
CA MET A 43 -3.32 2.29 -18.87
C MET A 43 -3.93 3.63 -19.27
N THR A 44 -5.27 3.68 -19.28
CA THR A 44 -6.06 4.91 -19.40
C THR A 44 -6.04 5.69 -18.07
N GLY A 45 -6.46 6.96 -18.09
CA GLY A 45 -6.47 7.76 -16.87
C GLY A 45 -7.35 7.21 -15.75
N PHE A 46 -8.52 6.65 -16.09
CA PHE A 46 -9.40 6.01 -15.10
C PHE A 46 -8.76 4.76 -14.49
N VAL A 47 -8.20 3.89 -15.33
CA VAL A 47 -7.50 2.68 -14.87
C VAL A 47 -6.29 3.03 -14.01
N LEU A 48 -5.49 4.03 -14.43
CA LEU A 48 -4.36 4.52 -13.64
C LEU A 48 -4.80 5.04 -12.27
N ALA A 49 -5.88 5.83 -12.21
CA ALA A 49 -6.44 6.35 -10.97
C ALA A 49 -6.86 5.22 -10.03
N MET A 50 -7.66 4.28 -10.54
CA MET A 50 -8.21 3.19 -9.74
C MET A 50 -7.10 2.25 -9.24
N THR A 51 -6.18 1.82 -10.10
CA THR A 51 -5.08 0.94 -9.66
C THR A 51 -4.11 1.64 -8.70
N THR A 52 -3.87 2.97 -8.88
CA THR A 52 -3.02 3.72 -7.96
C THR A 52 -3.70 3.89 -6.60
N ALA A 53 -4.98 4.28 -6.59
CA ALA A 53 -5.74 4.45 -5.36
C ALA A 53 -5.96 3.11 -4.63
N SER A 54 -6.31 2.04 -5.35
CA SER A 54 -6.56 0.72 -4.74
C SER A 54 -5.30 0.07 -4.18
N THR A 55 -4.12 0.32 -4.79
CA THR A 55 -2.85 -0.17 -4.22
C THR A 55 -2.37 0.67 -3.05
N TYR A 56 -2.67 1.96 -3.04
CA TYR A 56 -2.38 2.82 -1.89
C TYR A 56 -3.31 2.51 -0.72
N ALA A 57 -4.63 2.40 -0.98
CA ALA A 57 -5.62 1.99 -0.01
C ALA A 57 -5.46 0.49 0.31
N SER A 58 -5.08 0.16 1.52
CA SER A 58 -4.64 -1.15 1.97
C SER A 58 -5.37 -1.59 3.25
N ALA A 59 -4.94 -2.67 3.89
CA ALA A 59 -5.38 -3.02 5.23
C ALA A 59 -5.21 -1.85 6.21
N SER A 60 -4.17 -1.01 6.04
CA SER A 60 -4.02 0.15 6.91
C SER A 60 -5.13 1.19 6.72
N SER A 61 -5.64 1.36 5.50
CA SER A 61 -6.71 2.34 5.22
C SER A 61 -8.12 1.86 5.58
N PHE A 62 -8.35 0.55 5.57
CA PHE A 62 -9.66 -0.06 5.82
C PHE A 62 -9.79 -0.78 7.15
N VAL A 63 -8.69 -1.03 7.84
CA VAL A 63 -8.64 -1.75 9.11
C VAL A 63 -7.84 -0.94 10.14
N GLY A 64 -6.54 -0.78 9.95
CA GLY A 64 -5.65 -0.18 10.93
C GLY A 64 -5.88 1.32 11.18
N GLY A 65 -6.05 2.11 10.12
CA GLY A 65 -6.31 3.55 10.23
C GLY A 65 -7.65 3.87 10.87
N PRO A 66 -8.77 3.25 10.43
CA PRO A 66 -10.05 3.33 11.14
C PRO A 66 -9.97 2.83 12.58
N GLY A 67 -9.19 1.78 12.87
CA GLY A 67 -8.91 1.32 14.23
C GLY A 67 -8.19 2.37 15.07
N ALA A 68 -7.24 3.09 14.47
CA ALA A 68 -6.60 4.23 15.12
C ALA A 68 -7.57 5.41 15.32
N ALA A 69 -8.43 5.70 14.33
CA ALA A 69 -9.46 6.72 14.46
C ALA A 69 -10.48 6.37 15.55
N TYR A 70 -10.85 5.10 15.71
CA TYR A 70 -11.67 4.60 16.82
C TYR A 70 -11.02 4.90 18.18
N LYS A 71 -9.70 4.76 18.28
CA LYS A 71 -8.96 4.97 19.52
C LYS A 71 -8.64 6.45 19.79
N TYR A 72 -8.29 7.22 18.74
CA TYR A 72 -7.78 8.59 18.87
C TYR A 72 -8.78 9.66 18.44
N GLY A 73 -9.97 9.28 17.97
CA GLY A 73 -11.06 10.19 17.65
C GLY A 73 -10.87 11.00 16.35
N LEU A 74 -11.53 12.16 16.29
CA LEU A 74 -11.59 13.01 15.10
C LEU A 74 -10.24 13.64 14.73
N GLY A 75 -9.32 13.82 15.67
CA GLY A 75 -7.97 14.27 15.41
C GLY A 75 -7.23 13.33 14.43
N TRP A 76 -7.42 12.01 14.56
CA TRP A 76 -6.87 11.04 13.62
C TRP A 76 -7.50 11.14 12.22
N VAL A 77 -8.78 11.52 12.12
CA VAL A 77 -9.43 11.75 10.81
C VAL A 77 -8.77 12.91 10.09
N LEU A 78 -8.50 14.02 10.79
CA LEU A 78 -7.76 15.16 10.24
C LEU A 78 -6.35 14.73 9.78
N LEU A 79 -5.66 13.93 10.58
CA LEU A 79 -4.36 13.38 10.24
C LEU A 79 -4.42 12.48 8.98
N ALA A 80 -5.46 11.65 8.86
CA ALA A 80 -5.64 10.80 7.68
C ALA A 80 -5.85 11.60 6.39
N MET A 81 -6.46 12.79 6.46
CA MET A 81 -6.66 13.66 5.30
C MET A 81 -5.36 14.22 4.71
N ILE A 82 -4.26 14.18 5.46
CA ILE A 82 -2.92 14.50 4.96
C ILE A 82 -2.51 13.62 3.77
N GLN A 83 -3.09 12.42 3.64
CA GLN A 83 -2.81 11.47 2.56
C GLN A 83 -3.47 11.86 1.22
N VAL A 84 -4.43 12.78 1.23
CA VAL A 84 -5.20 13.16 0.03
C VAL A 84 -4.31 13.62 -1.14
N PRO A 85 -3.30 14.48 -0.96
CA PRO A 85 -2.44 14.89 -2.06
C PRO A 85 -1.40 13.84 -2.48
N ALA A 86 -1.29 12.71 -1.80
CA ALA A 86 -0.26 11.71 -2.06
C ALA A 86 -0.26 11.18 -3.51
N VAL A 87 -1.45 10.85 -4.07
CA VAL A 87 -1.57 10.41 -5.48
C VAL A 87 -1.13 11.50 -6.44
N TRP A 88 -1.56 12.74 -6.17
CA TRP A 88 -1.20 13.90 -6.98
C TRP A 88 0.32 14.15 -6.95
N LEU A 89 0.93 14.11 -5.76
CA LEU A 89 2.37 14.29 -5.59
C LEU A 89 3.17 13.17 -6.28
N ALA A 90 2.80 11.92 -6.05
CA ALA A 90 3.52 10.79 -6.63
C ALA A 90 3.47 10.78 -8.16
N LEU A 91 2.28 10.89 -8.75
CA LEU A 91 2.11 10.92 -10.20
C LEU A 91 2.64 12.22 -10.82
N GLY A 92 2.51 13.36 -10.14
CA GLY A 92 3.00 14.67 -10.60
C GLY A 92 4.51 14.79 -10.55
N ALA A 93 5.15 14.36 -9.47
CA ALA A 93 6.59 14.41 -9.34
C ALA A 93 7.30 13.35 -10.20
N LEU A 94 6.78 12.12 -10.23
CA LEU A 94 7.46 11.00 -10.88
C LEU A 94 6.94 10.72 -12.30
N GLY A 95 5.60 10.85 -12.51
CA GLY A 95 4.88 10.23 -13.61
C GLY A 95 5.51 10.48 -14.98
N LYS A 96 5.66 11.74 -15.38
CA LYS A 96 6.19 12.07 -16.72
C LYS A 96 7.63 11.60 -16.92
N LYS A 97 8.51 11.87 -15.94
CA LYS A 97 9.93 11.52 -16.06
C LYS A 97 10.14 10.01 -16.03
N PHE A 98 9.44 9.29 -15.17
CA PHE A 98 9.50 7.83 -15.12
C PHE A 98 8.98 7.19 -16.41
N ALA A 99 7.88 7.68 -16.97
CA ALA A 99 7.36 7.18 -18.23
C ALA A 99 8.34 7.37 -19.39
N LEU A 100 8.97 8.53 -19.49
CA LEU A 100 9.96 8.81 -20.52
C LEU A 100 11.19 7.90 -20.38
N LEU A 101 11.79 7.86 -19.18
CA LEU A 101 12.94 7.00 -18.89
C LEU A 101 12.63 5.51 -19.13
N SER A 102 11.49 5.03 -18.67
CA SER A 102 11.09 3.65 -18.84
C SER A 102 10.90 3.26 -20.31
N ARG A 103 10.38 4.18 -21.14
CA ARG A 103 10.22 3.93 -22.59
C ARG A 103 11.55 3.96 -23.33
N GLU A 104 12.42 4.90 -22.99
CA GLU A 104 13.75 5.04 -23.57
C GLU A 104 14.64 3.82 -23.26
N THR A 105 14.57 3.33 -22.01
CA THR A 105 15.45 2.26 -21.53
C THR A 105 14.81 0.87 -21.58
N ASN A 106 13.54 0.76 -21.96
CA ASN A 106 12.72 -0.45 -21.82
C ASN A 106 12.69 -1.02 -20.40
N ALA A 107 12.83 -0.15 -19.37
CA ALA A 107 12.81 -0.56 -17.99
C ALA A 107 11.44 -1.15 -17.60
N LEU A 108 11.47 -2.24 -16.83
CA LEU A 108 10.31 -2.96 -16.33
C LEU A 108 10.20 -2.89 -14.80
N THR A 109 11.34 -2.67 -14.12
CA THR A 109 11.41 -2.55 -12.66
C THR A 109 12.04 -1.21 -12.27
N ILE A 110 11.89 -0.81 -11.01
CA ILE A 110 12.59 0.35 -10.47
C ILE A 110 14.13 0.14 -10.50
N ASN A 111 14.56 -1.10 -10.30
CA ASN A 111 15.98 -1.46 -10.32
C ASN A 111 16.60 -1.34 -11.71
N ASP A 112 15.83 -1.54 -12.79
CA ASP A 112 16.31 -1.22 -14.15
C ASP A 112 16.61 0.26 -14.30
N LEU A 113 15.73 1.12 -13.77
CA LEU A 113 15.97 2.57 -13.80
C LEU A 113 17.19 2.96 -12.96
N PHE A 114 17.38 2.32 -11.81
CA PHE A 114 18.58 2.54 -10.99
C PHE A 114 19.85 2.07 -11.72
N LEU A 115 19.80 0.89 -12.35
CA LEU A 115 20.92 0.38 -13.12
C LEU A 115 21.27 1.32 -14.29
N TYR A 116 20.28 1.79 -15.02
CA TYR A 116 20.47 2.77 -16.09
C TYR A 116 21.06 4.09 -15.58
N ARG A 117 20.46 4.64 -14.52
CA ARG A 117 20.80 5.96 -14.00
C ARG A 117 22.15 6.00 -13.29
N TYR A 118 22.42 5.01 -12.46
CA TYR A 118 23.61 4.97 -11.60
C TYR A 118 24.71 4.03 -12.11
N LYS A 119 24.41 3.16 -13.08
CA LYS A 119 25.32 2.19 -13.69
C LYS A 119 26.10 1.36 -12.66
N ASN A 120 25.44 0.97 -11.58
CA ASN A 120 26.06 0.25 -10.45
C ASN A 120 25.21 -0.94 -10.00
N LYS A 121 25.77 -2.16 -10.12
CA LYS A 121 25.11 -3.41 -9.74
C LYS A 121 24.93 -3.59 -8.22
N TYR A 122 25.82 -3.02 -7.42
CA TYR A 122 25.72 -3.11 -5.96
C TYR A 122 24.52 -2.32 -5.44
N LEU A 123 24.24 -1.16 -6.04
CA LEU A 123 23.03 -0.40 -5.74
C LEU A 123 21.78 -1.24 -6.02
N VAL A 124 21.74 -1.97 -7.14
CA VAL A 124 20.60 -2.86 -7.47
C VAL A 124 20.44 -3.97 -6.46
N TRP A 125 21.51 -4.59 -5.98
CA TRP A 125 21.44 -5.63 -4.97
C TRP A 125 20.95 -5.12 -3.61
N ILE A 126 21.48 -3.98 -3.15
CA ILE A 126 21.05 -3.34 -1.90
C ILE A 126 19.57 -2.91 -2.00
N SER A 127 19.19 -2.31 -3.13
CA SER A 127 17.82 -1.94 -3.44
C SER A 127 16.88 -3.16 -3.43
N SER A 128 17.29 -4.25 -4.09
CA SER A 128 16.50 -5.49 -4.12
C SER A 128 16.26 -6.05 -2.73
N LEU A 129 17.29 -6.08 -1.88
CA LEU A 129 17.17 -6.56 -0.50
C LEU A 129 16.25 -5.65 0.32
N ALA A 130 16.42 -4.32 0.24
CA ALA A 130 15.59 -3.35 0.96
C ALA A 130 14.12 -3.46 0.53
N LEU A 131 13.84 -3.59 -0.79
CA LEU A 131 12.50 -3.78 -1.32
C LEU A 131 11.85 -5.06 -0.81
N LEU A 132 12.56 -6.20 -0.86
CA LEU A 132 12.03 -7.48 -0.43
C LEU A 132 11.68 -7.49 1.05
N LEU A 133 12.55 -6.94 1.91
CA LEU A 133 12.31 -6.86 3.35
C LEU A 133 11.11 -5.97 3.68
N ALA A 134 11.02 -4.79 3.07
CA ALA A 134 9.94 -3.86 3.33
C ALA A 134 8.60 -4.34 2.74
N PHE A 135 8.59 -4.91 1.53
CA PHE A 135 7.37 -5.53 0.98
C PHE A 135 6.91 -6.72 1.81
N PHE A 136 7.84 -7.52 2.33
CA PHE A 136 7.50 -8.60 3.25
C PHE A 136 6.78 -8.06 4.50
N ALA A 137 7.34 -7.04 5.17
CA ALA A 137 6.71 -6.42 6.32
C ALA A 137 5.33 -5.81 5.99
N ALA A 138 5.21 -5.11 4.86
CA ALA A 138 3.94 -4.54 4.40
C ALA A 138 2.90 -5.63 4.06
N MET A 139 3.31 -6.76 3.47
CA MET A 139 2.41 -7.87 3.19
C MET A 139 1.94 -8.59 4.47
N VAL A 140 2.76 -8.67 5.52
CA VAL A 140 2.33 -9.20 6.83
C VAL A 140 1.13 -8.41 7.36
N VAL A 141 1.15 -7.07 7.23
CA VAL A 141 0.01 -6.21 7.61
C VAL A 141 -1.27 -6.60 6.87
N GLN A 142 -1.16 -6.88 5.57
CA GLN A 142 -2.31 -7.27 4.75
C GLN A 142 -2.86 -8.64 5.18
N PHE A 143 -1.99 -9.61 5.46
CA PHE A 143 -2.39 -10.94 5.93
C PHE A 143 -3.12 -10.86 7.28
N ILE A 144 -2.62 -10.05 8.20
CA ILE A 144 -3.26 -9.81 9.49
C ILE A 144 -4.62 -9.13 9.28
N GLY A 145 -4.69 -8.07 8.47
CA GLY A 145 -5.92 -7.34 8.18
C GLY A 145 -6.99 -8.24 7.55
N GLY A 146 -6.60 -9.06 6.57
CA GLY A 146 -7.50 -10.04 5.93
C GLY A 146 -7.98 -11.12 6.89
N ALA A 147 -7.11 -11.62 7.77
CA ALA A 147 -7.48 -12.58 8.80
C ALA A 147 -8.47 -11.98 9.82
N ARG A 148 -8.23 -10.76 10.32
CA ARG A 148 -9.15 -10.07 11.22
C ARG A 148 -10.51 -9.77 10.59
N LEU A 149 -10.51 -9.42 9.29
CA LEU A 149 -11.75 -9.24 8.54
C LEU A 149 -12.57 -10.55 8.52
N LEU A 150 -11.97 -11.66 8.13
CA LEU A 150 -12.64 -12.96 8.07
C LEU A 150 -13.01 -13.49 9.47
N GLU A 151 -12.13 -13.35 10.46
CA GLU A 151 -12.40 -13.70 11.86
C GLU A 151 -13.67 -13.01 12.34
N THR A 152 -13.80 -11.69 12.15
CA THR A 152 -14.96 -10.92 12.60
C THR A 152 -16.22 -11.23 11.79
N THR A 153 -16.08 -11.41 10.46
CA THR A 153 -17.22 -11.61 9.55
C THR A 153 -17.83 -13.00 9.67
N ILE A 154 -16.97 -14.03 9.77
CA ILE A 154 -17.40 -15.43 9.73
C ILE A 154 -17.52 -16.01 11.14
N GLY A 155 -16.88 -15.39 12.14
CA GLY A 155 -16.88 -15.86 13.53
C GLY A 155 -15.99 -17.10 13.74
N ILE A 156 -14.91 -17.25 12.96
CA ILE A 156 -13.94 -18.36 13.07
C ILE A 156 -12.68 -17.91 13.80
N PRO A 157 -11.90 -18.80 14.42
CA PRO A 157 -10.63 -18.44 15.05
C PRO A 157 -9.66 -17.77 14.08
N TYR A 158 -8.89 -16.78 14.57
CA TYR A 158 -7.93 -15.99 13.79
C TYR A 158 -7.02 -16.84 12.90
N THR A 159 -6.46 -17.93 13.43
CA THR A 159 -5.53 -18.81 12.67
C THR A 159 -6.21 -19.45 11.47
N HIS A 160 -7.48 -19.89 11.60
CA HIS A 160 -8.23 -20.45 10.48
C HIS A 160 -8.56 -19.37 9.45
N ALA A 161 -8.94 -18.17 9.91
CA ALA A 161 -9.17 -17.01 9.06
C ALA A 161 -7.91 -16.63 8.27
N LEU A 162 -6.74 -16.63 8.92
CA LEU A 162 -5.44 -16.37 8.30
C LEU A 162 -5.13 -17.39 7.19
N LEU A 163 -5.33 -18.68 7.44
CA LEU A 163 -5.09 -19.74 6.46
C LEU A 163 -6.03 -19.62 5.25
N ILE A 164 -7.33 -19.36 5.49
CA ILE A 164 -8.31 -19.15 4.41
C ILE A 164 -7.92 -17.94 3.57
N PHE A 165 -7.59 -16.81 4.21
CA PHE A 165 -7.17 -15.62 3.51
C PHE A 165 -5.90 -15.86 2.68
N ALA A 166 -4.87 -16.46 3.28
CA ALA A 166 -3.61 -16.76 2.62
C ALA A 166 -3.79 -17.68 1.40
N LEU A 167 -4.64 -18.70 1.52
CA LEU A 167 -4.95 -19.60 0.41
C LEU A 167 -5.68 -18.86 -0.71
N THR A 168 -6.66 -18.03 -0.37
CA THR A 168 -7.43 -17.22 -1.33
C THR A 168 -6.50 -16.32 -2.13
N VAL A 169 -5.66 -15.52 -1.45
CA VAL A 169 -4.72 -14.60 -2.08
C VAL A 169 -3.65 -15.35 -2.87
N GLY A 170 -3.10 -16.43 -2.30
CA GLY A 170 -2.06 -17.24 -2.96
C GLY A 170 -2.52 -17.81 -4.31
N ILE A 171 -3.73 -18.40 -4.36
CA ILE A 171 -4.31 -18.93 -5.60
C ILE A 171 -4.58 -17.81 -6.60
N TYR A 172 -5.15 -16.72 -6.14
CA TYR A 172 -5.53 -15.60 -6.97
C TYR A 172 -4.31 -14.92 -7.65
N THR A 173 -3.29 -14.58 -6.88
CA THR A 173 -2.08 -13.91 -7.40
C THR A 173 -1.27 -14.82 -8.33
N PHE A 174 -1.28 -16.14 -8.07
CA PHE A 174 -0.64 -17.14 -8.91
C PHE A 174 -1.16 -17.11 -10.36
N ILE A 175 -2.45 -16.84 -10.57
CA ILE A 175 -3.10 -16.90 -11.89
C ILE A 175 -2.82 -15.65 -12.73
N GLY A 176 -2.68 -14.47 -12.12
CA GLY A 176 -3.02 -13.23 -12.80
C GLY A 176 -1.93 -12.47 -13.55
N GLY A 177 -0.74 -12.26 -13.01
CA GLY A 177 0.21 -11.27 -13.54
C GLY A 177 -0.31 -9.82 -13.49
N PHE A 178 0.52 -8.83 -13.88
CA PHE A 178 0.20 -7.39 -13.71
C PHE A 178 -1.09 -6.95 -14.41
N ARG A 179 -1.38 -7.46 -15.61
CA ARG A 179 -2.59 -7.07 -16.35
C ARG A 179 -3.89 -7.51 -15.65
N ALA A 180 -3.87 -8.72 -15.07
CA ALA A 180 -5.02 -9.18 -14.30
C ALA A 180 -5.18 -8.34 -13.04
N VAL A 181 -4.08 -8.04 -12.33
CA VAL A 181 -4.09 -7.16 -11.16
C VAL A 181 -4.64 -5.78 -11.52
N VAL A 182 -4.22 -5.14 -12.60
CA VAL A 182 -4.74 -3.83 -13.01
C VAL A 182 -6.24 -3.86 -13.31
N LEU A 183 -6.74 -4.94 -13.93
CA LEU A 183 -8.18 -5.10 -14.18
C LEU A 183 -8.96 -5.28 -12.87
N THR A 184 -8.49 -6.17 -12.02
CA THR A 184 -9.13 -6.43 -10.72
C THR A 184 -9.02 -5.21 -9.79
N ASP A 185 -7.87 -4.53 -9.74
CA ASP A 185 -7.69 -3.26 -9.02
C ASP A 185 -8.72 -2.20 -9.43
N THR A 186 -9.03 -2.11 -10.73
CA THR A 186 -10.03 -1.15 -11.23
C THR A 186 -11.44 -1.46 -10.68
N ILE A 187 -11.81 -2.73 -10.64
CA ILE A 187 -13.07 -3.20 -10.05
C ILE A 187 -13.05 -2.97 -8.54
N GLN A 188 -11.98 -3.40 -7.89
CA GLN A 188 -11.77 -3.31 -6.44
C GLN A 188 -11.81 -1.86 -5.96
N GLY A 189 -11.14 -0.93 -6.66
CA GLY A 189 -11.20 0.49 -6.36
C GLY A 189 -12.62 1.06 -6.39
N THR A 190 -13.44 0.61 -7.35
CA THR A 190 -14.86 1.00 -7.43
C THR A 190 -15.65 0.46 -6.23
N VAL A 191 -15.44 -0.80 -5.87
CA VAL A 191 -16.09 -1.43 -4.70
C VAL A 191 -15.67 -0.73 -3.39
N MET A 192 -14.40 -0.35 -3.27
CA MET A 192 -13.89 0.40 -2.11
C MET A 192 -14.63 1.73 -1.92
N ILE A 193 -14.81 2.52 -2.99
CA ILE A 193 -15.52 3.80 -2.90
C ILE A 193 -16.97 3.60 -2.46
N LEU A 194 -17.67 2.69 -3.12
CA LEU A 194 -19.09 2.42 -2.82
C LEU A 194 -19.26 1.91 -1.40
N GLY A 195 -18.41 0.96 -0.96
CA GLY A 195 -18.46 0.43 0.39
C GLY A 195 -18.16 1.49 1.46
N THR A 196 -17.20 2.38 1.19
CA THR A 196 -16.90 3.50 2.08
C THR A 196 -18.09 4.44 2.26
N ILE A 197 -18.73 4.83 1.15
CA ILE A 197 -19.89 5.73 1.19
C ILE A 197 -21.07 5.08 1.93
N VAL A 198 -21.38 3.82 1.59
CA VAL A 198 -22.51 3.11 2.20
C VAL A 198 -22.29 2.90 3.71
N LEU A 199 -21.06 2.52 4.11
CA LEU A 199 -20.74 2.37 5.54
C LEU A 199 -20.87 3.70 6.27
N LEU A 200 -20.26 4.78 5.76
CA LEU A 200 -20.32 6.08 6.43
C LEU A 200 -21.75 6.58 6.57
N VAL A 201 -22.56 6.48 5.52
CA VAL A 201 -23.97 6.85 5.55
C VAL A 201 -24.73 5.98 6.57
N GLY A 202 -24.46 4.67 6.59
CA GLY A 202 -25.08 3.74 7.57
C GLY A 202 -24.73 4.11 9.02
N VAL A 203 -23.46 4.41 9.29
CA VAL A 203 -23.01 4.82 10.64
C VAL A 203 -23.67 6.13 11.08
N VAL A 204 -23.66 7.16 10.22
CA VAL A 204 -24.25 8.47 10.52
C VAL A 204 -25.76 8.34 10.71
N TYR A 205 -26.45 7.56 9.88
CA TYR A 205 -27.88 7.29 10.01
C TYR A 205 -28.22 6.56 11.33
N HIS A 206 -27.44 5.52 11.67
CA HIS A 206 -27.59 4.75 12.91
C HIS A 206 -27.44 5.63 14.18
N LEU A 207 -26.53 6.59 14.14
CA LEU A 207 -26.28 7.53 15.23
C LEU A 207 -27.30 8.68 15.32
N GLY A 208 -28.22 8.82 14.36
CA GLY A 208 -29.21 9.88 14.32
C GLY A 208 -28.72 11.21 13.76
N GLY A 209 -27.67 11.17 12.90
CA GLY A 209 -27.08 12.32 12.23
C GLY A 209 -25.71 12.72 12.78
N VAL A 210 -25.07 13.66 12.11
CA VAL A 210 -23.69 14.09 12.43
C VAL A 210 -23.59 14.75 13.80
N GLU A 211 -24.53 15.65 14.13
CA GLU A 211 -24.56 16.34 15.42
C GLU A 211 -24.68 15.35 16.58
N SER A 212 -25.66 14.42 16.50
CA SER A 212 -25.85 13.36 17.51
C SER A 212 -24.60 12.48 17.65
N ALA A 213 -23.94 12.16 16.54
CA ALA A 213 -22.72 11.35 16.55
C ALA A 213 -21.56 12.05 17.29
N VAL A 214 -21.37 13.35 17.03
CA VAL A 214 -20.33 14.16 17.71
C VAL A 214 -20.64 14.31 19.20
N ASN A 215 -21.90 14.57 19.55
CA ASN A 215 -22.34 14.67 20.96
C ASN A 215 -22.07 13.36 21.72
N LYS A 216 -22.42 12.21 21.14
CA LYS A 216 -22.14 10.90 21.75
C LYS A 216 -20.63 10.65 21.94
N LEU A 217 -19.78 11.04 20.97
CA LEU A 217 -18.33 10.95 21.16
C LEU A 217 -17.84 11.84 22.30
N THR A 218 -18.40 13.07 22.42
CA THR A 218 -18.05 14.01 23.49
C THR A 218 -18.48 13.49 24.86
N GLU A 219 -19.64 12.82 24.95
CA GLU A 219 -20.11 12.17 26.17
C GLU A 219 -19.25 11.01 26.63
N ILE A 220 -18.68 10.23 25.68
CA ILE A 220 -17.77 9.13 25.99
C ILE A 220 -16.44 9.67 26.50
N ASP A 221 -15.82 10.59 25.75
CA ASP A 221 -14.58 11.25 26.10
C ASP A 221 -14.42 12.54 25.25
N PRO A 222 -14.44 13.74 25.85
CA PRO A 222 -14.28 15.00 25.14
C PRO A 222 -12.98 15.09 24.32
N SER A 223 -11.95 14.34 24.68
CA SER A 223 -10.69 14.30 23.93
C SER A 223 -10.82 13.64 22.55
N LEU A 224 -11.84 12.79 22.32
CA LEU A 224 -12.12 12.18 21.02
C LEU A 224 -12.57 13.18 19.94
N VAL A 225 -13.05 14.34 20.34
CA VAL A 225 -13.40 15.43 19.41
C VAL A 225 -12.29 16.51 19.31
N SER A 226 -11.24 16.38 20.13
CA SER A 226 -10.07 17.26 20.08
C SER A 226 -9.22 16.96 18.84
N PRO A 227 -8.62 17.97 18.20
CA PRO A 227 -7.65 17.77 17.11
C PRO A 227 -6.38 17.04 17.57
N TYR A 228 -6.03 17.12 18.85
CA TYR A 228 -4.84 16.47 19.42
C TYR A 228 -5.13 15.05 19.94
N GLY A 229 -6.39 14.65 20.03
CA GLY A 229 -6.82 13.35 20.52
C GLY A 229 -6.54 13.12 22.02
N PRO A 230 -6.84 11.91 22.53
CA PRO A 230 -6.55 11.55 23.93
C PRO A 230 -5.07 11.70 24.29
N ASN A 231 -4.81 12.34 25.45
CA ASN A 231 -3.45 12.59 25.98
C ASN A 231 -2.55 13.38 25.03
N ASP A 232 -3.10 14.24 24.20
CA ASP A 232 -2.38 15.05 23.20
C ASP A 232 -1.44 14.22 22.32
N MET A 233 -1.82 12.96 22.02
CA MET A 233 -0.97 12.04 21.27
C MET A 233 -0.66 12.55 19.85
N LEU A 234 -1.56 13.35 19.27
CA LEU A 234 -1.41 13.92 17.94
C LEU A 234 -0.81 15.33 18.05
N ASP A 235 0.32 15.47 18.72
CA ASP A 235 1.03 16.73 18.84
C ASP A 235 1.59 17.23 17.49
N PHE A 236 2.12 18.47 17.48
CA PHE A 236 2.68 19.06 16.26
C PHE A 236 3.79 18.21 15.64
N GLN A 237 4.69 17.67 16.45
CA GLN A 237 5.83 16.86 15.99
C GLN A 237 5.34 15.56 15.36
N PHE A 238 4.33 14.91 15.94
CA PHE A 238 3.70 13.74 15.39
C PHE A 238 3.02 14.06 14.05
N MET A 239 2.19 15.11 14.00
CA MET A 239 1.50 15.53 12.77
C MET A 239 2.48 15.90 11.65
N ALA A 240 3.52 16.67 11.95
CA ALA A 240 4.56 17.02 10.99
C ALA A 240 5.33 15.78 10.47
N SER A 241 5.64 14.85 11.35
CA SER A 241 6.26 13.57 10.96
C SER A 241 5.35 12.75 10.06
N PHE A 242 4.04 12.77 10.34
CA PHE A 242 3.05 12.06 9.55
C PHE A 242 2.86 12.70 8.16
N TRP A 243 2.91 14.04 8.05
CA TRP A 243 2.96 14.73 6.76
C TRP A 243 4.12 14.22 5.89
N ILE A 244 5.29 14.08 6.48
CA ILE A 244 6.47 13.59 5.78
C ILE A 244 6.26 12.14 5.38
N LEU A 245 5.81 11.27 6.29
CA LEU A 245 5.65 9.85 6.07
C LEU A 245 4.57 9.52 5.03
N VAL A 246 3.36 10.05 5.16
CA VAL A 246 2.22 9.56 4.35
C VAL A 246 1.81 10.48 3.20
N CYS A 247 2.47 11.63 3.04
CA CYS A 247 2.20 12.57 1.96
C CYS A 247 3.44 12.77 1.08
N PHE A 248 4.50 13.37 1.61
CA PHE A 248 5.71 13.64 0.82
C PHE A 248 6.54 12.38 0.56
N GLY A 249 6.65 11.50 1.53
CA GLY A 249 7.41 10.26 1.45
C GLY A 249 6.92 9.29 0.39
N VAL A 250 5.63 9.36 0.05
CA VAL A 250 5.01 8.52 -1.02
C VAL A 250 5.75 8.59 -2.35
N VAL A 251 6.42 9.73 -2.65
CA VAL A 251 7.29 9.85 -3.82
C VAL A 251 8.47 8.87 -3.77
N GLY A 252 8.90 8.47 -2.58
CA GLY A 252 9.92 7.44 -2.35
C GLY A 252 9.41 6.00 -2.39
N LEU A 253 8.12 5.76 -2.65
CA LEU A 253 7.57 4.41 -2.68
C LEU A 253 7.72 3.73 -4.05
N PRO A 254 8.53 2.67 -4.17
CA PRO A 254 8.84 2.04 -5.46
C PRO A 254 7.64 1.43 -6.18
N HIS A 255 6.65 0.93 -5.45
CA HIS A 255 5.44 0.36 -6.04
C HIS A 255 4.56 1.42 -6.74
N THR A 256 4.60 2.68 -6.30
CA THR A 256 3.97 3.80 -7.00
C THR A 256 4.73 4.15 -8.27
N ALA A 257 6.06 4.08 -8.26
CA ALA A 257 6.90 4.33 -9.41
C ALA A 257 6.61 3.39 -10.60
N VAL A 258 6.33 2.11 -10.35
CA VAL A 258 5.98 1.15 -11.40
C VAL A 258 4.71 1.58 -12.16
N ARG A 259 3.72 2.14 -11.47
CA ARG A 259 2.51 2.66 -12.12
C ARG A 259 2.78 3.88 -12.99
N CYS A 260 3.75 4.70 -12.60
CA CYS A 260 4.24 5.80 -13.45
C CYS A 260 4.88 5.32 -14.77
N MET A 261 5.29 4.06 -14.88
CA MET A 261 5.83 3.48 -16.11
C MET A 261 4.76 2.93 -17.06
N ALA A 262 3.53 2.72 -16.59
CA ALA A 262 2.52 1.90 -17.26
C ALA A 262 1.39 2.67 -17.97
N PHE A 263 1.26 3.99 -17.80
CA PHE A 263 0.20 4.77 -18.43
C PHE A 263 0.46 5.07 -19.91
N LYS A 264 -0.63 5.30 -20.67
CA LYS A 264 -0.60 5.46 -22.13
C LYS A 264 0.02 6.78 -22.58
N ASP A 265 -0.44 7.90 -22.06
CA ASP A 265 -0.07 9.25 -22.50
C ASP A 265 -0.25 10.30 -21.38
N SER A 266 0.18 11.55 -21.64
CA SER A 266 0.08 12.65 -20.66
C SER A 266 -1.36 12.95 -20.25
N LYS A 267 -2.35 12.75 -21.13
CA LYS A 267 -3.78 12.97 -20.81
C LYS A 267 -4.26 11.92 -19.81
N ALA A 268 -3.81 10.67 -19.98
CA ALA A 268 -4.07 9.60 -19.02
C ALA A 268 -3.43 9.92 -17.65
N LEU A 269 -2.20 10.46 -17.62
CA LEU A 269 -1.53 10.89 -16.39
C LEU A 269 -2.34 11.95 -15.64
N HIS A 270 -2.70 13.06 -16.30
CA HIS A 270 -3.44 14.16 -15.66
C HIS A 270 -4.83 13.70 -15.17
N ARG A 271 -5.55 12.90 -15.97
CA ARG A 271 -6.83 12.33 -15.54
C ARG A 271 -6.65 11.36 -14.36
N GLY A 272 -5.57 10.58 -14.37
CA GLY A 272 -5.21 9.67 -13.28
C GLY A 272 -4.95 10.41 -11.98
N MET A 273 -4.23 11.53 -12.04
CA MET A 273 -3.97 12.40 -10.88
C MET A 273 -5.27 12.94 -10.29
N LEU A 274 -6.12 13.55 -11.13
CA LEU A 274 -7.37 14.16 -10.66
C LEU A 274 -8.33 13.13 -10.06
N ILE A 275 -8.65 12.08 -10.83
CA ILE A 275 -9.60 11.05 -10.40
C ILE A 275 -9.05 10.31 -9.17
N GLY A 276 -7.76 9.92 -9.19
CA GLY A 276 -7.13 9.20 -8.09
C GLY A 276 -7.11 9.98 -6.78
N THR A 277 -6.90 11.30 -6.85
CA THR A 277 -6.98 12.16 -5.66
C THR A 277 -8.40 12.21 -5.10
N ILE A 278 -9.43 12.36 -5.95
CA ILE A 278 -10.84 12.34 -5.50
C ILE A 278 -11.18 10.98 -4.86
N VAL A 279 -10.80 9.89 -5.51
CA VAL A 279 -11.05 8.52 -5.01
C VAL A 279 -10.39 8.32 -3.64
N LEU A 280 -9.11 8.69 -3.52
CA LEU A 280 -8.38 8.58 -2.26
C LEU A 280 -9.00 9.47 -1.17
N SER A 281 -9.45 10.68 -1.52
CA SER A 281 -10.13 11.59 -0.57
C SER A 281 -11.37 10.93 0.03
N VAL A 282 -12.23 10.35 -0.81
CA VAL A 282 -13.46 9.69 -0.36
C VAL A 282 -13.13 8.52 0.56
N ILE A 283 -12.17 7.68 0.17
CA ILE A 283 -11.79 6.49 0.97
C ILE A 283 -11.17 6.92 2.30
N MET A 284 -10.17 7.82 2.29
CA MET A 284 -9.47 8.20 3.52
C MET A 284 -10.40 8.92 4.49
N PHE A 285 -11.16 9.91 4.02
CA PHE A 285 -12.13 10.59 4.87
C PHE A 285 -13.19 9.64 5.41
N GLY A 286 -13.86 8.91 4.51
CA GLY A 286 -15.01 8.09 4.87
C GLY A 286 -14.67 6.95 5.81
N MET A 287 -13.58 6.22 5.54
CA MET A 287 -13.19 5.08 6.38
C MET A 287 -12.69 5.51 7.76
N HIS A 288 -11.86 6.56 7.84
CA HIS A 288 -11.36 7.03 9.12
C HIS A 288 -12.47 7.71 9.95
N LEU A 289 -13.38 8.46 9.29
CA LEU A 289 -14.54 9.04 9.99
C LEU A 289 -15.49 7.94 10.49
N ALA A 290 -15.78 6.93 9.68
CA ALA A 290 -16.56 5.78 10.14
C ALA A 290 -15.89 5.08 11.33
N GLY A 291 -14.56 4.93 11.31
CA GLY A 291 -13.79 4.39 12.42
C GLY A 291 -13.92 5.21 13.70
N ALA A 292 -13.76 6.54 13.62
CA ALA A 292 -13.93 7.45 14.77
C ALA A 292 -15.34 7.42 15.33
N LEU A 293 -16.36 7.54 14.46
CA LEU A 293 -17.77 7.47 14.85
C LEU A 293 -18.15 6.08 15.38
N GLY A 294 -17.41 5.04 14.96
CA GLY A 294 -17.60 3.68 15.46
C GLY A 294 -17.43 3.54 16.96
N ARG A 295 -16.69 4.45 17.62
CA ARG A 295 -16.59 4.50 19.08
C ARG A 295 -17.95 4.75 19.75
N ALA A 296 -18.83 5.51 19.09
CA ALA A 296 -20.18 5.78 19.58
C ALA A 296 -21.18 4.64 19.26
N VAL A 297 -20.88 3.74 18.32
CA VAL A 297 -21.71 2.58 17.98
C VAL A 297 -21.34 1.36 18.83
N VAL A 298 -20.03 1.07 18.94
CA VAL A 298 -19.47 -0.09 19.64
C VAL A 298 -18.36 0.36 20.61
N PRO A 299 -18.71 0.90 21.78
CA PRO A 299 -17.76 1.55 22.68
C PRO A 299 -16.70 0.61 23.27
N ASP A 300 -17.01 -0.69 23.42
CA ASP A 300 -16.21 -1.65 24.19
C ASP A 300 -15.41 -2.63 23.32
N LEU A 301 -15.03 -2.21 22.11
CA LEU A 301 -14.28 -3.08 21.22
C LEU A 301 -12.84 -3.25 21.71
N THR A 302 -12.47 -4.47 22.09
CA THR A 302 -11.15 -4.79 22.65
C THR A 302 -10.02 -4.68 21.64
N VAL A 303 -10.28 -4.99 20.36
CA VAL A 303 -9.33 -4.90 19.26
C VAL A 303 -9.83 -3.88 18.26
N SER A 304 -9.26 -2.67 18.28
CA SER A 304 -9.70 -1.55 17.45
C SER A 304 -9.65 -1.83 15.93
N ASP A 305 -8.74 -2.68 15.48
CA ASP A 305 -8.66 -3.11 14.08
C ASP A 305 -9.93 -3.86 13.58
N LYS A 306 -10.79 -4.32 14.47
CA LYS A 306 -12.07 -4.96 14.11
C LYS A 306 -13.22 -3.97 13.92
N VAL A 307 -12.99 -2.65 14.09
CA VAL A 307 -14.06 -1.66 14.06
C VAL A 307 -14.85 -1.66 12.75
N ILE A 308 -14.20 -1.66 11.60
CA ILE A 308 -14.90 -1.59 10.31
C ILE A 308 -15.76 -2.82 10.02
N PRO A 309 -15.25 -4.06 10.09
CA PRO A 309 -16.11 -5.22 9.89
C PRO A 309 -17.23 -5.29 10.93
N THR A 310 -16.99 -4.93 12.20
CA THR A 310 -18.03 -4.89 13.22
C THR A 310 -19.11 -3.86 12.89
N LEU A 311 -18.74 -2.63 12.51
CA LEU A 311 -19.70 -1.61 12.09
C LEU A 311 -20.54 -2.06 10.90
N MET A 312 -19.94 -2.69 9.90
CA MET A 312 -20.68 -3.21 8.74
C MET A 312 -21.75 -4.23 9.16
N LEU A 313 -21.45 -5.05 10.17
CA LEU A 313 -22.40 -6.05 10.69
C LEU A 313 -23.48 -5.42 11.58
N GLU A 314 -23.18 -4.36 12.31
CA GLU A 314 -24.11 -3.70 13.27
C GLU A 314 -25.04 -2.71 12.58
N VAL A 315 -24.54 -1.89 11.64
CA VAL A 315 -25.30 -0.77 11.09
C VAL A 315 -25.96 -1.05 9.75
N LEU A 316 -25.53 -2.12 9.03
CA LEU A 316 -26.05 -2.45 7.71
C LEU A 316 -26.94 -3.71 7.77
N PRO A 317 -28.00 -3.78 6.94
CA PRO A 317 -28.76 -5.02 6.75
C PRO A 317 -27.82 -6.16 6.28
N PRO A 318 -28.04 -7.43 6.67
CA PRO A 318 -27.09 -8.53 6.46
C PRO A 318 -26.62 -8.70 5.02
N ILE A 319 -27.50 -8.58 4.03
CA ILE A 319 -27.15 -8.69 2.60
C ILE A 319 -26.25 -7.52 2.18
N VAL A 320 -26.59 -6.30 2.61
CA VAL A 320 -25.83 -5.08 2.33
C VAL A 320 -24.46 -5.16 2.99
N ALA A 321 -24.39 -5.59 4.24
CA ALA A 321 -23.13 -5.85 4.95
C ALA A 321 -22.26 -6.84 4.18
N GLY A 322 -22.82 -7.98 3.74
CA GLY A 322 -22.12 -9.00 2.97
C GLY A 322 -21.55 -8.48 1.64
N ILE A 323 -22.32 -7.64 0.92
CA ILE A 323 -21.85 -7.01 -0.33
C ILE A 323 -20.68 -6.05 -0.06
N PHE A 324 -20.80 -5.19 0.95
CA PHE A 324 -19.83 -4.12 1.18
C PHE A 324 -18.63 -4.52 2.05
N LEU A 325 -18.66 -5.68 2.72
CA LEU A 325 -17.46 -6.33 3.25
C LEU A 325 -16.44 -6.68 2.15
N ALA A 326 -16.88 -6.72 0.90
CA ALA A 326 -16.00 -6.75 -0.26
C ALA A 326 -15.06 -5.53 -0.35
N ALA A 327 -15.39 -4.36 0.22
CA ALA A 327 -14.56 -3.16 0.13
C ALA A 327 -13.24 -3.29 0.93
N PRO A 328 -13.23 -3.61 2.24
CA PRO A 328 -11.98 -3.89 2.95
C PRO A 328 -11.24 -5.11 2.37
N MET A 329 -11.94 -6.17 1.93
CA MET A 329 -11.32 -7.30 1.25
C MET A 329 -10.61 -6.87 -0.04
N SER A 330 -11.23 -6.01 -0.84
CA SER A 330 -10.64 -5.42 -2.05
C SER A 330 -9.35 -4.67 -1.76
N ALA A 331 -9.35 -3.82 -0.73
CA ALA A 331 -8.20 -3.00 -0.36
C ALA A 331 -7.00 -3.86 0.07
N ILE A 332 -7.28 -4.92 0.81
CA ILE A 332 -6.25 -5.85 1.28
C ILE A 332 -5.69 -6.66 0.10
N MET A 333 -6.55 -7.26 -0.73
CA MET A 333 -6.14 -8.10 -1.86
C MET A 333 -5.33 -7.34 -2.90
N SER A 334 -5.79 -6.15 -3.34
CA SER A 334 -5.09 -5.33 -4.34
C SER A 334 -3.68 -4.95 -3.92
N THR A 335 -3.46 -4.69 -2.64
CA THR A 335 -2.14 -4.34 -2.11
C THR A 335 -1.22 -5.57 -2.06
N VAL A 336 -1.72 -6.71 -1.60
CA VAL A 336 -0.94 -7.97 -1.59
C VAL A 336 -0.52 -8.37 -2.99
N ASP A 337 -1.45 -8.35 -3.95
CA ASP A 337 -1.18 -8.73 -5.34
C ASP A 337 -0.07 -7.91 -5.96
N ALA A 338 -0.16 -6.57 -5.80
CA ALA A 338 0.84 -5.66 -6.29
C ALA A 338 2.23 -5.92 -5.68
N GLN A 339 2.30 -6.18 -4.39
CA GLN A 339 3.55 -6.41 -3.67
C GLN A 339 4.12 -7.80 -3.95
N LEU A 340 3.30 -8.85 -4.07
CA LEU A 340 3.73 -10.20 -4.45
C LEU A 340 4.32 -10.21 -5.88
N ILE A 341 3.65 -9.56 -6.84
CA ILE A 341 4.17 -9.46 -8.22
C ILE A 341 5.49 -8.71 -8.25
N GLN A 342 5.60 -7.60 -7.53
CA GLN A 342 6.85 -6.84 -7.46
C GLN A 342 7.95 -7.63 -6.77
N SER A 343 7.68 -8.32 -5.67
CA SER A 343 8.65 -9.20 -5.01
C SER A 343 9.11 -10.33 -5.95
N SER A 344 8.17 -10.96 -6.64
CA SER A 344 8.50 -11.97 -7.65
C SER A 344 9.36 -11.39 -8.79
N SER A 345 9.07 -10.15 -9.25
CA SER A 345 9.86 -9.49 -10.29
C SER A 345 11.30 -9.22 -9.86
N ILE A 346 11.52 -8.83 -8.61
CA ILE A 346 12.86 -8.63 -8.04
C ILE A 346 13.64 -9.94 -8.05
N PHE A 347 13.05 -11.02 -7.55
CA PHE A 347 13.72 -12.33 -7.56
C PHE A 347 14.01 -12.84 -8.96
N VAL A 348 13.03 -12.76 -9.86
CA VAL A 348 13.17 -13.33 -11.22
C VAL A 348 14.03 -12.44 -12.09
N LYS A 349 13.69 -11.15 -12.19
CA LYS A 349 14.34 -10.25 -13.14
C LYS A 349 15.65 -9.69 -12.59
N ASP A 350 15.62 -9.10 -11.39
CA ASP A 350 16.74 -8.34 -10.87
C ASP A 350 17.84 -9.25 -10.29
N LEU A 351 17.51 -10.48 -9.86
CA LEU A 351 18.49 -11.42 -9.30
C LEU A 351 18.76 -12.61 -10.24
N TYR A 352 17.71 -13.36 -10.66
CA TYR A 352 17.90 -14.58 -11.44
C TYR A 352 18.33 -14.29 -12.89
N LEU A 353 17.60 -13.43 -13.63
CA LEU A 353 17.92 -13.10 -15.01
C LEU A 353 19.16 -12.21 -15.12
N ALA A 354 19.48 -11.40 -14.12
CA ALA A 354 20.75 -10.68 -14.07
C ALA A 354 21.96 -11.62 -14.05
N SER A 355 21.80 -12.83 -13.43
CA SER A 355 22.85 -13.86 -13.38
C SER A 355 22.79 -14.83 -14.56
N LYS A 356 21.62 -15.02 -15.20
CA LYS A 356 21.36 -15.97 -16.28
C LYS A 356 20.46 -15.35 -17.36
N PRO A 357 20.96 -14.39 -18.18
CA PRO A 357 20.13 -13.68 -19.17
C PRO A 357 19.49 -14.61 -20.23
N GLU A 358 20.17 -15.68 -20.60
CA GLU A 358 19.67 -16.69 -21.54
C GLU A 358 18.35 -17.33 -21.11
N ALA A 359 18.09 -17.40 -19.80
CA ALA A 359 16.85 -17.98 -19.28
C ALA A 359 15.61 -17.14 -19.63
N ALA A 360 15.77 -15.89 -20.03
CA ALA A 360 14.66 -15.00 -20.46
C ALA A 360 13.89 -15.58 -21.66
N LYS A 361 14.54 -16.39 -22.50
CA LYS A 361 13.93 -17.06 -23.66
C LYS A 361 12.91 -18.16 -23.26
N ASN A 362 12.92 -18.64 -22.02
CA ASN A 362 12.05 -19.71 -21.56
C ASN A 362 10.93 -19.20 -20.63
N GLU A 363 9.87 -18.70 -21.23
CA GLU A 363 8.71 -18.15 -20.51
C GLU A 363 8.10 -19.12 -19.49
N LYS A 364 8.00 -20.42 -19.85
CA LYS A 364 7.44 -21.45 -18.94
C LYS A 364 8.30 -21.60 -17.67
N ARG A 365 9.63 -21.52 -17.81
CA ARG A 365 10.56 -21.59 -16.68
C ARG A 365 10.44 -20.34 -15.79
N ILE A 366 10.36 -19.16 -16.39
CA ILE A 366 10.17 -17.90 -15.66
C ILE A 366 8.86 -17.93 -14.89
N SER A 367 7.76 -18.28 -15.54
CA SER A 367 6.44 -18.38 -14.89
C SER A 367 6.48 -19.36 -13.72
N ARG A 368 7.09 -20.55 -13.88
CA ARG A 368 7.22 -21.54 -12.79
C ARG A 368 8.04 -21.01 -11.61
N ILE A 369 9.18 -20.34 -11.88
CA ILE A 369 10.00 -19.74 -10.81
C ILE A 369 9.22 -18.66 -10.08
N SER A 370 8.53 -17.75 -10.79
CA SER A 370 7.67 -16.73 -10.18
C SER A 370 6.61 -17.35 -9.27
N SER A 371 5.96 -18.41 -9.73
CA SER A 371 4.95 -19.13 -8.98
C SER A 371 5.50 -19.78 -7.69
N VAL A 372 6.65 -20.45 -7.78
CA VAL A 372 7.30 -21.05 -6.60
C VAL A 372 7.70 -19.99 -5.58
N ILE A 373 8.24 -18.85 -6.04
CA ILE A 373 8.59 -17.72 -5.16
C ILE A 373 7.35 -17.19 -4.45
N THR A 374 6.24 -17.00 -5.19
CA THR A 374 4.97 -16.53 -4.61
C THR A 374 4.46 -17.48 -3.53
N LEU A 375 4.53 -18.79 -3.76
CA LEU A 375 4.12 -19.80 -2.76
C LEU A 375 5.02 -19.78 -1.51
N ILE A 376 6.35 -19.68 -1.69
CA ILE A 376 7.30 -19.61 -0.57
C ILE A 376 7.04 -18.33 0.24
N LEU A 377 6.89 -17.18 -0.42
CA LEU A 377 6.58 -15.92 0.24
C LEU A 377 5.26 -16.01 1.01
N SER A 378 4.20 -16.57 0.42
CA SER A 378 2.92 -16.75 1.11
C SER A 378 3.04 -17.61 2.36
N ALA A 379 3.82 -18.70 2.32
CA ALA A 379 4.07 -19.52 3.50
C ALA A 379 4.82 -18.77 4.60
N LEU A 380 5.84 -18.01 4.26
CA LEU A 380 6.59 -17.16 5.21
C LEU A 380 5.70 -16.06 5.81
N LEU A 381 4.79 -15.48 5.01
CA LEU A 381 3.84 -14.48 5.47
C LEU A 381 2.84 -15.04 6.47
N ILE A 382 2.36 -16.28 6.26
CA ILE A 382 1.51 -16.97 7.24
C ILE A 382 2.25 -17.07 8.58
N LEU A 383 3.49 -17.57 8.58
CA LEU A 383 4.27 -17.71 9.80
C LEU A 383 4.48 -16.39 10.53
N ALA A 384 4.79 -15.32 9.79
CA ALA A 384 4.99 -13.99 10.37
C ALA A 384 3.69 -13.35 10.90
N ALA A 385 2.54 -13.72 10.35
CA ALA A 385 1.23 -13.18 10.75
C ALA A 385 0.54 -13.98 11.87
N LEU A 386 1.12 -15.08 12.37
CA LEU A 386 0.49 -15.92 13.42
C LEU A 386 0.24 -15.16 14.72
N ASN A 387 1.11 -14.23 15.09
CA ASN A 387 1.03 -13.43 16.31
C ASN A 387 0.84 -11.95 15.96
N PRO A 388 -0.41 -11.52 15.65
CA PRO A 388 -0.66 -10.15 15.23
C PRO A 388 -0.48 -9.13 16.36
N PRO A 389 0.04 -7.92 16.09
CA PRO A 389 0.03 -6.83 17.06
C PRO A 389 -1.40 -6.33 17.29
N ASP A 390 -1.62 -5.57 18.36
CA ASP A 390 -2.93 -4.99 18.69
C ASP A 390 -3.46 -4.06 17.59
N MET A 391 -2.55 -3.27 16.98
CA MET A 391 -2.86 -2.33 15.91
C MET A 391 -1.86 -2.47 14.76
N ILE A 392 -2.38 -2.87 13.60
CA ILE A 392 -1.55 -3.08 12.39
C ILE A 392 -1.02 -1.77 11.78
N ILE A 393 -1.62 -0.63 12.11
CA ILE A 393 -1.21 0.66 11.55
C ILE A 393 0.27 0.95 11.83
N TRP A 394 0.77 0.65 13.02
CA TRP A 394 2.16 0.91 13.39
C TRP A 394 3.15 0.07 12.59
N LEU A 395 2.82 -1.20 12.35
CA LEU A 395 3.63 -2.09 11.51
C LEU A 395 3.65 -1.61 10.05
N ASN A 396 2.51 -1.11 9.55
CA ASN A 396 2.42 -0.56 8.20
C ASN A 396 3.26 0.73 8.06
N LEU A 397 3.18 1.64 9.02
CA LEU A 397 3.97 2.88 9.02
C LEU A 397 5.47 2.58 9.13
N PHE A 398 5.85 1.53 9.87
CA PHE A 398 7.24 1.04 9.91
C PHE A 398 7.71 0.52 8.55
N ALA A 399 6.91 -0.31 7.87
CA ALA A 399 7.26 -0.86 6.57
C ALA A 399 7.42 0.24 5.51
N PHE A 400 6.48 1.19 5.45
CA PHE A 400 6.54 2.29 4.49
C PHE A 400 7.62 3.31 4.83
N GLY A 401 7.80 3.65 6.12
CA GLY A 401 8.88 4.53 6.54
C GLY A 401 10.26 3.98 6.21
N GLY A 402 10.45 2.66 6.30
CA GLY A 402 11.66 1.99 5.87
C GLY A 402 11.92 2.13 4.36
N LEU A 403 10.87 1.96 3.54
CA LEU A 403 10.95 2.19 2.08
C LEU A 403 11.31 3.64 1.77
N GLU A 404 10.62 4.58 2.37
CA GLU A 404 10.84 6.01 2.12
C GLU A 404 12.23 6.46 2.56
N ALA A 405 12.67 6.03 3.74
CA ALA A 405 14.02 6.31 4.25
C ALA A 405 15.12 5.77 3.32
N ALA A 406 14.88 4.60 2.69
CA ALA A 406 15.81 4.01 1.74
C ALA A 406 15.75 4.66 0.36
N PHE A 407 14.57 4.96 -0.17
CA PHE A 407 14.39 5.22 -1.60
C PHE A 407 14.08 6.67 -1.98
N LEU A 408 13.57 7.52 -1.07
CA LEU A 408 13.12 8.88 -1.41
C LEU A 408 14.22 9.67 -2.14
N TRP A 409 15.37 9.80 -1.55
CA TRP A 409 16.45 10.58 -2.15
C TRP A 409 17.08 9.89 -3.35
N VAL A 410 17.18 8.57 -3.35
CA VAL A 410 17.69 7.79 -4.49
C VAL A 410 16.81 7.99 -5.71
N ILE A 411 15.50 8.04 -5.54
CA ILE A 411 14.53 8.29 -6.62
C ILE A 411 14.56 9.77 -7.02
N VAL A 412 14.32 10.68 -6.09
CA VAL A 412 14.15 12.11 -6.38
C VAL A 412 15.44 12.70 -6.94
N LEU A 413 16.57 12.54 -6.25
CA LEU A 413 17.84 13.09 -6.72
C LEU A 413 18.36 12.34 -7.96
N GLY A 414 18.06 11.04 -8.09
CA GLY A 414 18.36 10.27 -9.30
C GLY A 414 17.70 10.83 -10.55
N ILE A 415 16.46 11.34 -10.43
CA ILE A 415 15.69 11.86 -11.56
C ILE A 415 15.99 13.35 -11.82
N TYR A 416 16.19 14.13 -10.77
CA TYR A 416 16.19 15.59 -10.85
C TYR A 416 17.58 16.22 -10.69
N TRP A 417 18.59 15.49 -10.23
CA TRP A 417 19.95 15.99 -10.03
C TRP A 417 20.95 15.26 -10.92
N ASP A 418 21.37 15.90 -12.01
CA ASP A 418 22.25 15.27 -13.01
C ASP A 418 23.58 14.78 -12.43
N LYS A 419 24.08 15.46 -11.39
CA LYS A 419 25.35 15.09 -10.72
C LYS A 419 25.22 13.95 -9.73
N ALA A 420 24.02 13.40 -9.50
CA ALA A 420 23.81 12.27 -8.61
C ALA A 420 24.58 11.03 -9.10
N ASN A 421 25.32 10.37 -8.21
CA ASN A 421 26.10 9.19 -8.52
C ASN A 421 25.75 7.99 -7.60
N ALA A 422 26.31 6.83 -7.92
CA ALA A 422 26.01 5.59 -7.21
C ALA A 422 26.47 5.61 -5.74
N ALA A 423 27.61 6.26 -5.44
CA ALA A 423 28.13 6.32 -4.07
C ALA A 423 27.17 7.13 -3.17
N GLY A 424 26.67 8.28 -3.66
CA GLY A 424 25.65 9.06 -2.96
C GLY A 424 24.37 8.26 -2.76
N ALA A 425 23.87 7.58 -3.79
CA ALA A 425 22.67 6.77 -3.70
C ALA A 425 22.79 5.62 -2.69
N ILE A 426 23.90 4.86 -2.70
CA ILE A 426 24.16 3.77 -1.75
C ILE A 426 24.28 4.32 -0.33
N SER A 427 25.03 5.40 -0.12
CA SER A 427 25.20 6.01 1.20
C SER A 427 23.87 6.47 1.77
N SER A 428 23.04 7.13 0.94
CA SER A 428 21.68 7.55 1.34
C SER A 428 20.80 6.39 1.75
N MET A 429 20.75 5.33 0.94
CA MET A 429 19.93 4.16 1.19
C MET A 429 20.34 3.46 2.49
N VAL A 430 21.63 3.24 2.68
CA VAL A 430 22.15 2.54 3.88
C VAL A 430 21.93 3.39 5.13
N VAL A 431 22.35 4.65 5.12
CA VAL A 431 22.25 5.53 6.28
C VAL A 431 20.79 5.85 6.61
N GLY A 432 19.96 6.17 5.59
CA GLY A 432 18.54 6.47 5.80
C GLY A 432 17.79 5.29 6.41
N LEU A 433 17.92 4.10 5.81
CA LEU A 433 17.26 2.89 6.31
C LEU A 433 17.77 2.49 7.70
N SER A 434 19.09 2.46 7.90
CA SER A 434 19.65 2.08 9.19
C SER A 434 19.24 3.06 10.30
N SER A 435 19.28 4.37 10.03
CA SER A 435 18.84 5.39 10.98
C SER A 435 17.36 5.22 11.32
N PHE A 436 16.50 4.99 10.33
CA PHE A 436 15.07 4.77 10.55
C PHE A 436 14.83 3.56 11.45
N VAL A 437 15.44 2.43 11.14
CA VAL A 437 15.29 1.18 11.92
C VAL A 437 15.80 1.36 13.34
N LEU A 438 17.00 1.91 13.53
CA LEU A 438 17.59 2.10 14.84
C LEU A 438 16.79 3.08 15.70
N LEU A 439 16.43 4.25 15.15
CA LEU A 439 15.65 5.25 15.89
C LEU A 439 14.26 4.70 16.28
N THR A 440 13.62 3.94 15.39
CA THR A 440 12.34 3.30 15.69
C THR A 440 12.48 2.20 16.74
N GLN A 441 13.48 1.32 16.60
CA GLN A 441 13.70 0.20 17.53
C GLN A 441 13.99 0.66 18.96
N PHE A 442 14.77 1.73 19.10
CA PHE A 442 15.12 2.28 20.42
C PHE A 442 14.14 3.36 20.90
N GLY A 443 13.06 3.64 20.14
CA GLY A 443 12.07 4.66 20.50
C GLY A 443 12.63 6.09 20.59
N ILE A 444 13.72 6.37 19.86
CA ILE A 444 14.41 7.67 19.94
C ILE A 444 13.68 8.69 19.05
N LYS A 445 13.20 9.76 19.67
CA LYS A 445 12.58 10.91 19.00
C LYS A 445 13.52 12.11 19.04
N LEU A 446 14.20 12.41 17.95
CA LEU A 446 15.07 13.58 17.86
C LEU A 446 14.21 14.85 17.72
N LEU A 447 14.38 15.79 18.64
CA LEU A 447 13.56 17.02 18.72
C LEU A 447 12.04 16.75 18.79
N GLY A 448 11.64 15.59 19.31
CA GLY A 448 10.24 15.16 19.39
C GLY A 448 9.69 14.54 18.11
N PHE A 449 10.39 14.60 16.97
CA PHE A 449 9.94 14.04 15.69
C PHE A 449 10.08 12.51 15.66
N ASN A 450 9.17 11.86 14.91
CA ASN A 450 9.28 10.43 14.63
C ASN A 450 10.49 10.11 13.76
N ALA A 451 10.96 8.87 13.85
CA ALA A 451 12.19 8.38 13.22
C ALA A 451 12.34 8.71 11.73
N ILE A 452 11.22 8.84 10.99
CA ILE A 452 11.26 9.13 9.55
C ILE A 452 11.90 10.49 9.24
N VAL A 453 11.64 11.52 10.05
CA VAL A 453 12.15 12.88 9.80
C VAL A 453 13.67 12.91 9.91
N PRO A 454 14.29 12.52 11.05
CA PRO A 454 15.75 12.48 11.14
C PRO A 454 16.38 11.48 10.17
N ALA A 455 15.73 10.34 9.88
CA ALA A 455 16.25 9.36 8.92
C ALA A 455 16.37 9.94 7.50
N LEU A 456 15.38 10.70 7.06
CA LEU A 456 15.45 11.39 5.76
C LEU A 456 16.50 12.49 5.74
N VAL A 457 16.67 13.25 6.83
CA VAL A 457 17.73 14.25 6.92
C VAL A 457 19.10 13.59 6.84
N PHE A 458 19.33 12.52 7.61
CA PHE A 458 20.60 11.78 7.59
C PHE A 458 20.84 11.13 6.22
N GLY A 459 19.80 10.57 5.61
CA GLY A 459 19.85 10.02 4.24
C GLY A 459 20.24 11.08 3.21
N LEU A 460 19.69 12.30 3.29
CA LEU A 460 20.07 13.41 2.41
C LEU A 460 21.53 13.83 2.60
N ILE A 461 21.94 14.03 3.85
CA ILE A 461 23.33 14.38 4.17
C ILE A 461 24.28 13.30 3.63
N ALA A 462 23.97 12.03 3.88
CA ALA A 462 24.76 10.91 3.39
C ALA A 462 24.80 10.85 1.84
N PHE A 463 23.69 11.21 1.16
CA PHE A 463 23.68 11.32 -0.29
C PHE A 463 24.66 12.38 -0.79
N ILE A 464 24.59 13.59 -0.21
CA ILE A 464 25.44 14.73 -0.63
C ILE A 464 26.92 14.42 -0.36
N LEU A 465 27.26 13.90 0.82
CA LEU A 465 28.62 13.54 1.17
C LEU A 465 29.14 12.38 0.33
N GLY A 466 28.38 11.29 0.21
CA GLY A 466 28.73 10.14 -0.62
C GLY A 466 28.92 10.50 -2.10
N ASN A 467 28.16 11.47 -2.59
CA ASN A 467 28.27 11.97 -3.95
C ASN A 467 29.61 12.66 -4.25
N GLN A 468 30.31 13.13 -3.23
CA GLN A 468 31.65 13.74 -3.38
C GLN A 468 32.75 12.71 -3.62
N PHE A 469 32.55 11.47 -3.10
CA PHE A 469 33.54 10.38 -3.21
C PHE A 469 33.35 9.51 -4.44
N GLY A 470 32.22 9.65 -5.15
CA GLY A 470 31.97 8.91 -6.37
C GLY A 470 32.70 9.51 -7.57
N THR A 471 33.19 8.66 -8.47
CA THR A 471 33.76 9.12 -9.75
C THR A 471 32.74 9.94 -10.51
N LYS A 472 33.06 11.21 -10.79
CA LYS A 472 32.29 12.05 -11.72
C LYS A 472 32.33 11.34 -13.06
N LYS A 473 31.23 10.80 -13.54
CA LYS A 473 31.16 10.39 -14.97
C LYS A 473 31.03 11.65 -15.80
N GLN A 474 32.04 11.79 -16.68
CA GLN A 474 31.93 12.62 -17.87
C GLN A 474 30.80 12.13 -18.77
#